data_c51930d3ff931f75a22b5ab8206a04b3
#
_entry.id   c51930d3ff931f75a22b5ab8206a04b3
#
_cell.length_a   1.000
_cell.length_b   1.000
_cell.length_c   1.000
_cell.angle_alpha   90.00
_cell.angle_beta   90.00
_cell.angle_gamma   90.00
#
_symmetry.space_group_name_H-M   'P 1'
#
loop_
_entity.id
_entity.type
_entity.pdbx_description
1 polymer ?
#
loop_
_entity_poly.entity_id
_entity_poly.type
_entity_poly.pdbx_seq_one_letter_code
_entity_poly.pdbx_strand_id
1 'polypeptide(L)'
;MMMSYGTFVFALDSAAYLQLQRQMSWRHATSERVGARAASQFLGPGDETIELSGLIAPDLTGTRGSLTTLRRLATAGEPLPLVDGTGWVYGPYVLLGVNETASLFFPDGTPRRVEFQLSLRRTDDVAPEATAA
;
A
#
# COMPACT_ATOMS: atom_id res chain seq x y z
N MET A 1 6.10 -14.74 -6.96
CA MET A 1 5.96 -13.32 -6.57
C MET A 1 4.50 -12.99 -6.43
N MET A 2 4.13 -12.45 -5.30
CA MET A 2 2.74 -12.02 -5.08
C MET A 2 2.51 -10.61 -5.59
N MET A 3 3.46 -9.72 -5.36
CA MET A 3 3.34 -8.31 -5.73
C MET A 3 4.71 -7.67 -5.63
N SER A 4 4.94 -6.62 -6.39
CA SER A 4 6.15 -5.81 -6.23
C SER A 4 5.77 -4.36 -6.00
N TYR A 5 6.53 -3.70 -5.14
CA TYR A 5 6.44 -2.27 -4.89
C TYR A 5 7.83 -1.69 -5.17
N GLY A 6 7.98 -1.10 -6.35
CA GLY A 6 9.29 -0.74 -6.83
C GLY A 6 10.16 -1.99 -6.94
N THR A 7 11.26 -2.01 -6.22
CA THR A 7 12.17 -3.16 -6.20
C THR A 7 11.86 -4.14 -5.08
N PHE A 8 10.97 -3.79 -4.17
CA PHE A 8 10.59 -4.70 -3.09
C PHE A 8 9.58 -5.72 -3.59
N VAL A 9 9.82 -7.00 -3.32
CA VAL A 9 8.97 -8.09 -3.76
C VAL A 9 8.27 -8.68 -2.55
N PHE A 10 6.93 -8.69 -2.59
CA PHE A 10 6.12 -9.40 -1.60
C PHE A 10 6.03 -10.86 -1.99
N ALA A 11 6.45 -11.73 -1.13
CA ALA A 11 6.44 -13.17 -1.37
C ALA A 11 6.46 -13.88 -0.02
N LEU A 12 6.34 -15.20 -0.05
CA LEU A 12 6.34 -15.97 1.19
C LEU A 12 7.64 -15.83 1.97
N ASP A 13 8.74 -15.64 1.27
CA ASP A 13 10.05 -15.51 1.94
C ASP A 13 10.41 -14.07 2.29
N SER A 14 9.56 -13.11 2.00
CA SER A 14 9.79 -11.72 2.41
C SER A 14 8.66 -11.24 3.31
N ALA A 15 7.56 -10.81 2.73
CA ALA A 15 6.39 -10.36 3.48
C ALA A 15 5.15 -10.78 2.71
N ALA A 16 4.51 -11.85 3.16
CA ALA A 16 3.32 -12.35 2.49
C ALA A 16 2.11 -11.60 3.01
N TYR A 17 1.43 -10.87 2.12
CA TYR A 17 0.19 -10.23 2.52
C TYR A 17 -0.97 -11.22 2.38
N LEU A 18 -1.94 -11.09 3.28
CA LEU A 18 -3.11 -11.94 3.32
C LEU A 18 -4.35 -11.22 2.82
N GLN A 19 -4.33 -9.90 2.83
CA GLN A 19 -5.48 -9.10 2.45
C GLN A 19 -5.01 -7.81 1.81
N LEU A 20 -5.69 -7.44 0.73
CA LEU A 20 -5.50 -6.16 0.08
C LEU A 20 -6.85 -5.47 0.04
N GLN A 21 -6.92 -4.27 0.55
CA GLN A 21 -8.12 -3.46 0.51
C GLN A 21 -7.81 -2.19 -0.28
N ARG A 22 -8.60 -1.95 -1.31
CA ARG A 22 -8.42 -0.79 -2.16
C ARG A 22 -9.65 0.10 -2.02
N GLN A 23 -9.41 1.37 -1.81
CA GLN A 23 -10.47 2.34 -1.67
C GLN A 23 -10.24 3.48 -2.65
N MET A 24 -11.27 3.80 -3.40
CA MET A 24 -11.21 4.87 -4.40
C MET A 24 -12.39 5.80 -4.17
N SER A 25 -12.18 7.06 -4.42
CA SER A 25 -13.24 8.05 -4.31
C SER A 25 -13.15 9.03 -5.46
N TRP A 26 -14.26 9.69 -5.73
CA TRP A 26 -14.33 10.72 -6.76
C TRP A 26 -14.95 11.95 -6.13
N ARG A 27 -14.45 13.10 -6.53
CA ARG A 27 -14.86 14.36 -5.95
C ARG A 27 -15.93 15.01 -6.81
N HIS A 28 -16.96 15.49 -6.13
CA HIS A 28 -18.05 16.23 -6.76
C HIS A 28 -18.29 17.48 -5.94
N ALA A 29 -18.50 18.60 -6.64
CA ALA A 29 -18.99 19.81 -5.99
C ALA A 29 -20.49 19.82 -6.12
N THR A 30 -21.17 20.32 -5.08
CA THR A 30 -22.63 20.48 -5.14
C THR A 30 -22.96 21.93 -4.95
N SER A 31 -23.99 22.41 -5.69
CA SER A 31 -24.53 23.73 -5.45
C SER A 31 -26.03 23.62 -5.30
N GLU A 32 -26.55 24.26 -4.26
CA GLU A 32 -27.96 24.18 -3.95
C GLU A 32 -28.77 25.00 -4.93
N ARG A 33 -29.99 24.54 -5.18
CA ARG A 33 -30.94 25.24 -6.03
C ARG A 33 -32.24 25.42 -5.27
N VAL A 34 -32.86 26.55 -5.43
CA VAL A 34 -34.17 26.79 -4.83
C VAL A 34 -35.20 25.94 -5.54
N GLY A 35 -35.93 25.14 -4.79
CA GLY A 35 -37.00 24.31 -5.33
C GLY A 35 -36.58 23.13 -6.16
N ALA A 36 -35.29 22.73 -6.10
CA ALA A 36 -34.78 21.61 -6.85
C ALA A 36 -33.65 20.92 -6.10
N ARG A 37 -33.28 19.74 -6.59
CA ARG A 37 -32.11 19.04 -6.02
C ARG A 37 -30.85 19.83 -6.24
N ALA A 38 -29.90 19.67 -5.33
CA ALA A 38 -28.60 20.28 -5.49
C ALA A 38 -27.95 19.81 -6.80
N ALA A 39 -27.33 20.72 -7.49
CA ALA A 39 -26.58 20.37 -8.67
C ALA A 39 -25.25 19.75 -8.28
N SER A 40 -24.81 18.75 -9.02
CA SER A 40 -23.55 18.07 -8.77
C SER A 40 -22.65 18.22 -9.98
N GLN A 41 -21.41 18.58 -9.72
CA GLN A 41 -20.41 18.73 -10.77
C GLN A 41 -19.23 17.83 -10.46
N PHE A 42 -18.82 17.03 -11.44
CA PHE A 42 -17.69 16.14 -11.27
C PHE A 42 -16.39 16.95 -11.30
N LEU A 43 -15.56 16.78 -10.28
CA LEU A 43 -14.29 17.48 -10.16
C LEU A 43 -13.08 16.59 -10.42
N GLY A 44 -13.27 15.29 -10.59
CA GLY A 44 -12.19 14.37 -10.87
C GLY A 44 -11.99 13.35 -9.78
N PRO A 45 -10.96 12.51 -9.92
CA PRO A 45 -10.69 11.48 -8.92
C PRO A 45 -10.23 12.10 -7.62
N GLY A 46 -10.67 11.49 -6.53
CA GLY A 46 -10.19 11.81 -5.19
C GLY A 46 -9.04 10.90 -4.82
N ASP A 47 -8.90 10.64 -3.53
CA ASP A 47 -7.83 9.79 -3.06
C ASP A 47 -8.09 8.34 -3.42
N GLU A 48 -7.01 7.66 -3.79
CA GLU A 48 -7.04 6.22 -3.99
C GLU A 48 -6.01 5.61 -3.06
N THR A 49 -6.46 4.73 -2.18
CA THR A 49 -5.59 4.15 -1.16
C THR A 49 -5.66 2.63 -1.24
N ILE A 50 -4.56 2.00 -0.84
CA ILE A 50 -4.49 0.55 -0.72
C ILE A 50 -3.94 0.25 0.67
N GLU A 51 -4.58 -0.71 1.35
CA GLU A 51 -4.07 -1.23 2.59
C GLU A 51 -3.75 -2.70 2.41
N LEU A 52 -2.53 -3.06 2.75
CA LEU A 52 -2.07 -4.44 2.72
C LEU A 52 -1.87 -4.89 4.15
N SER A 53 -2.38 -6.06 4.48
CA SER A 53 -2.14 -6.66 5.79
C SER A 53 -1.69 -8.09 5.61
N GLY A 54 -0.82 -8.54 6.48
CA GLY A 54 -0.30 -9.87 6.38
C GLY A 54 0.48 -10.27 7.62
N LEU A 55 1.22 -11.36 7.48
CA LEU A 55 1.89 -12.00 8.60
C LEU A 55 3.30 -12.36 8.21
N ILE A 56 4.23 -12.04 9.09
CA ILE A 56 5.59 -12.53 9.02
C ILE A 56 5.78 -13.46 10.20
N ALA A 57 6.10 -14.72 9.91
CA ALA A 57 6.47 -15.70 10.90
C ALA A 57 7.86 -16.19 10.54
N PRO A 58 8.91 -15.66 11.19
CA PRO A 58 10.28 -15.91 10.72
C PRO A 58 10.67 -17.37 10.60
N ASP A 59 10.00 -18.24 11.38
CA ASP A 59 10.24 -19.67 11.27
C ASP A 59 9.60 -20.30 10.06
N LEU A 60 8.58 -19.64 9.47
CA LEU A 60 7.76 -20.19 8.41
C LEU A 60 7.77 -19.32 7.16
N THR A 61 7.52 -18.01 7.33
CA THR A 61 7.36 -17.10 6.20
C THR A 61 7.96 -15.75 6.54
N GLY A 62 8.64 -15.14 5.58
CA GLY A 62 9.10 -13.77 5.66
C GLY A 62 10.26 -13.56 6.60
N THR A 63 10.72 -12.33 6.70
CA THR A 63 11.77 -11.92 7.60
C THR A 63 11.43 -10.56 8.18
N ARG A 64 11.95 -10.29 9.38
CA ARG A 64 11.80 -8.97 10.00
C ARG A 64 12.51 -7.88 9.20
N GLY A 65 13.56 -8.25 8.49
CA GLY A 65 14.29 -7.31 7.65
C GLY A 65 13.45 -6.74 6.51
N SER A 66 12.40 -7.45 6.11
CA SER A 66 11.49 -6.96 5.08
C SER A 66 10.80 -5.67 5.52
N LEU A 67 10.39 -5.59 6.79
CA LEU A 67 9.76 -4.37 7.31
C LEU A 67 10.75 -3.22 7.39
N THR A 68 12.00 -3.50 7.67
CA THR A 68 13.06 -2.48 7.66
C THR A 68 13.23 -1.91 6.25
N THR A 69 13.20 -2.76 5.23
CA THR A 69 13.27 -2.31 3.84
C THR A 69 12.09 -1.43 3.49
N LEU A 70 10.88 -1.82 3.91
CA LEU A 70 9.69 -1.02 3.66
C LEU A 70 9.76 0.34 4.36
N ARG A 71 10.29 0.38 5.58
CA ARG A 71 10.49 1.65 6.29
C ARG A 71 11.43 2.56 5.51
N ARG A 72 12.48 2.00 4.94
CA ARG A 72 13.44 2.77 4.16
C ARG A 72 12.78 3.37 2.92
N LEU A 73 11.93 2.59 2.24
CA LEU A 73 11.20 3.08 1.09
C LEU A 73 10.23 4.18 1.46
N ALA A 74 9.56 4.04 2.60
CA ALA A 74 8.64 5.07 3.08
C ALA A 74 9.38 6.36 3.43
N THR A 75 10.55 6.23 4.04
CA THR A 75 11.36 7.38 4.44
C THR A 75 11.87 8.13 3.22
N ALA A 76 12.15 7.45 2.14
CA ALA A 76 12.56 8.09 0.89
C ALA A 76 11.46 8.94 0.28
N GLY A 77 10.20 8.60 0.54
CA GLY A 77 9.07 9.42 0.12
C GLY A 77 8.78 9.43 -1.36
N GLU A 78 9.35 8.51 -2.12
CA GLU A 78 9.20 8.49 -3.56
C GLU A 78 8.05 7.60 -3.99
N PRO A 79 7.26 8.03 -4.98
CA PRO A 79 6.25 7.14 -5.54
C PRO A 79 6.93 5.99 -6.29
N LEU A 80 6.43 4.79 -6.06
CA LEU A 80 6.95 3.59 -6.71
C LEU A 80 5.80 2.82 -7.33
N PRO A 81 6.05 2.12 -8.43
CA PRO A 81 4.97 1.35 -9.07
C PRO A 81 4.61 0.13 -8.25
N LEU A 82 3.32 -0.12 -8.15
CA LEU A 82 2.76 -1.28 -7.48
C LEU A 82 2.19 -2.22 -8.54
N VAL A 83 2.72 -3.43 -8.62
CA VAL A 83 2.38 -4.40 -9.66
C VAL A 83 2.20 -5.75 -9.02
N ASP A 84 1.12 -6.46 -9.34
CA ASP A 84 0.94 -7.80 -8.79
C ASP A 84 1.68 -8.85 -9.62
N GLY A 85 1.64 -10.08 -9.13
CA GLY A 85 2.41 -11.17 -9.75
C GLY A 85 1.92 -11.59 -11.12
N THR A 86 0.72 -11.18 -11.52
CA THR A 86 0.19 -11.46 -12.85
C THR A 86 0.50 -10.37 -13.84
N GLY A 87 1.14 -9.29 -13.40
CA GLY A 87 1.46 -8.16 -14.27
C GLY A 87 0.43 -7.05 -14.22
N TRP A 88 -0.58 -7.15 -13.37
CA TRP A 88 -1.56 -6.08 -13.22
C TRP A 88 -0.91 -4.89 -12.53
N VAL A 89 -0.95 -3.73 -13.16
CA VAL A 89 -0.30 -2.53 -12.64
C VAL A 89 -1.35 -1.69 -11.93
N TYR A 90 -1.17 -1.50 -10.63
CA TYR A 90 -2.03 -0.62 -9.85
C TYR A 90 -1.69 0.85 -10.08
N GLY A 91 -0.43 1.14 -10.35
CA GLY A 91 0.04 2.48 -10.60
C GLY A 91 1.08 2.94 -9.59
N PRO A 92 1.43 4.23 -9.63
CA PRO A 92 2.41 4.76 -8.68
C PRO A 92 1.76 5.06 -7.34
N TYR A 93 2.40 4.59 -6.27
CA TYR A 93 1.91 4.76 -4.90
C TYR A 93 3.03 5.23 -4.01
N VAL A 94 2.69 6.02 -3.00
CA VAL A 94 3.61 6.36 -1.92
C VAL A 94 3.19 5.57 -0.68
N LEU A 95 4.17 5.11 0.07
CA LEU A 95 3.93 4.37 1.30
C LEU A 95 3.77 5.37 2.43
N LEU A 96 2.58 5.41 3.01
CA LEU A 96 2.25 6.39 4.04
C LEU A 96 2.55 5.89 5.44
N GLY A 97 2.39 4.61 5.69
CA GLY A 97 2.58 4.10 7.04
C GLY A 97 2.81 2.61 7.06
N VAL A 98 3.50 2.17 8.08
CA VAL A 98 3.78 0.77 8.36
C VAL A 98 3.43 0.53 9.82
N ASN A 99 2.50 -0.37 10.07
CA ASN A 99 2.17 -0.85 11.41
C ASN A 99 2.66 -2.26 11.57
N GLU A 100 3.23 -2.56 12.73
CA GLU A 100 3.62 -3.92 13.02
C GLU A 100 3.23 -4.27 14.45
N THR A 101 2.74 -5.48 14.63
CA THR A 101 2.37 -6.01 15.93
C THR A 101 3.09 -7.32 16.11
N ALA A 102 4.02 -7.37 17.05
CA ALA A 102 4.79 -8.56 17.34
C ALA A 102 4.16 -9.29 18.50
N SER A 103 4.18 -10.62 18.45
CA SER A 103 3.59 -11.45 19.49
C SER A 103 4.29 -12.80 19.55
N LEU A 104 4.03 -13.55 20.62
CA LEU A 104 4.56 -14.91 20.81
C LEU A 104 6.08 -14.93 20.78
N PHE A 105 6.67 -14.26 21.76
CA PHE A 105 8.12 -14.09 21.79
C PHE A 105 8.83 -15.33 22.30
N PHE A 106 10.05 -15.54 21.78
CA PHE A 106 11.01 -16.45 22.40
C PHE A 106 11.61 -15.81 23.65
N PRO A 107 12.26 -16.62 24.52
CA PRO A 107 12.84 -16.06 25.73
C PRO A 107 13.89 -14.98 25.52
N ASP A 108 14.53 -14.94 24.34
CA ASP A 108 15.51 -13.91 24.02
C ASP A 108 14.88 -12.62 23.51
N GLY A 109 13.53 -12.56 23.45
CA GLY A 109 12.85 -11.38 22.97
C GLY A 109 12.54 -11.37 21.48
N THR A 110 12.95 -12.39 20.74
CA THR A 110 12.66 -12.46 19.31
C THR A 110 11.20 -12.83 19.10
N PRO A 111 10.44 -12.07 18.32
CA PRO A 111 9.03 -12.42 18.07
C PRO A 111 8.93 -13.61 17.13
N ARG A 112 7.97 -14.48 17.44
CA ARG A 112 7.63 -15.62 16.58
C ARG A 112 6.61 -15.24 15.51
N ARG A 113 5.91 -14.13 15.72
CA ARG A 113 4.85 -13.71 14.83
C ARG A 113 4.82 -12.19 14.77
N VAL A 114 4.80 -11.65 13.56
CA VAL A 114 4.67 -10.22 13.36
C VAL A 114 3.54 -10.01 12.35
N GLU A 115 2.48 -9.33 12.79
CA GLU A 115 1.43 -8.90 11.89
C GLU A 115 1.78 -7.51 11.40
N PHE A 116 1.63 -7.29 10.11
CA PHE A 116 1.96 -5.98 9.53
C PHE A 116 0.78 -5.43 8.75
N GLN A 117 0.73 -4.13 8.68
CA GLN A 117 -0.26 -3.41 7.90
C GLN A 117 0.43 -2.23 7.23
N LEU A 118 0.22 -2.10 5.93
CA LEU A 118 0.82 -1.04 5.13
C LEU A 118 -0.29 -0.17 4.56
N SER A 119 -0.08 1.14 4.59
CA SER A 119 -0.99 2.11 4.00
C SER A 119 -0.30 2.82 2.86
N LEU A 120 -0.88 2.76 1.68
CA LEU A 120 -0.34 3.38 0.48
C LEU A 120 -1.37 4.31 -0.13
N ARG A 121 -0.90 5.36 -0.78
CA ARG A 121 -1.77 6.28 -1.49
C ARG A 121 -1.23 6.52 -2.88
N ARG A 122 -2.14 6.49 -3.85
CA ARG A 122 -1.76 6.75 -5.23
C ARG A 122 -1.41 8.21 -5.42
N THR A 123 -0.40 8.46 -6.24
CA THR A 123 -0.04 9.80 -6.64
C THR A 123 -0.07 9.90 -8.15
N ASP A 124 -0.51 11.04 -8.66
CA ASP A 124 -0.60 11.26 -10.09
C ASP A 124 0.53 12.12 -10.63
N ASP A 125 1.43 12.53 -9.78
CA ASP A 125 2.49 13.41 -10.21
C ASP A 125 3.72 12.67 -10.72
N VAL A 126 3.63 11.40 -10.89
CA VAL A 126 4.69 10.65 -11.49
C VAL A 126 4.75 10.96 -12.91
N ALA A 127 5.78 11.46 -13.28
CA ALA A 127 5.95 11.68 -14.65
C ALA A 127 5.90 10.39 -15.34
N PRO A 128 5.37 10.42 -16.21
CA PRO A 128 5.21 9.27 -16.78
C PRO A 128 6.35 8.66 -17.26
N GLU A 129 6.84 9.11 -16.70
CA GLU A 129 7.56 8.47 -16.89
C GLU A 129 7.52 7.51 -16.95
N ALA A 130 7.06 8.05 -16.59
CA ALA A 130 7.03 7.12 -16.52
C ALA A 130 6.95 6.33 -17.28
N THR A 131 6.75 6.65 -17.40
CA THR A 131 6.61 5.88 -17.94
C THR A 131 7.19 5.41 -18.72
N ALA A 132 7.30 5.73 -18.73
CA ALA A 132 7.85 5.25 -19.44
C ALA A 132 8.23 4.27 -19.51
N ALA A 133 7.99 4.13 -19.39
CA ALA A 133 8.56 3.26 -19.38
C ALA A 133 8.97 2.39 -19.72
#